data_385044ca0b69d7f5e10084aafdf76825
#
_entry.id   385044ca0b69d7f5e10084aafdf76825
#
_cell.length_a   1.000
_cell.length_b   1.000
_cell.length_c   1.000
_cell.angle_alpha   90.00
_cell.angle_beta   90.00
_cell.angle_gamma   90.00
#
_symmetry.space_group_name_H-M   'P 1'
#
loop_
_entity.id
_entity.type
_entity.pdbx_description
1 polymer ?
#
loop_
_entity_poly.entity_id
_entity_poly.type
_entity_poly.pdbx_seq_one_letter_code
_entity_poly.pdbx_strand_id
1 'polypeptide(L)'
;MAEINNLRQIREIYGATQEQVAKAIAVNRVTVANWEAGNSIASSANREKLSLYYGIGPEYFYEKPLDEDAKKIVKESADAAESGNAEGEHLSKEEAFGKLFESLTFSQALSTYTLATKMMMATADQGKLDKLKTAYQINQKIGRRL
;
A
#
# COMPACT_ATOMS: atom_id res chain seq x y z
N MET A 1 5.87 24.47 21.28
CA MET A 1 6.49 23.30 20.60
C MET A 1 6.03 23.29 19.16
N ALA A 2 6.94 23.23 18.22
CA ALA A 2 6.56 23.07 16.81
C ALA A 2 5.96 21.66 16.63
N GLU A 3 4.77 21.59 16.08
CA GLU A 3 4.17 20.32 15.72
C GLU A 3 5.01 19.67 14.62
N ILE A 4 5.31 18.38 14.78
CA ILE A 4 6.05 17.61 13.76
C ILE A 4 5.14 17.45 12.56
N ASN A 5 5.60 17.87 11.40
CA ASN A 5 4.92 17.69 10.13
C ASN A 5 5.96 17.37 9.03
N ASN A 6 6.08 16.14 8.71
CA ASN A 6 7.08 15.61 7.77
C ASN A 6 6.52 15.36 6.37
N LEU A 7 5.24 15.58 6.12
CA LEU A 7 4.59 15.21 4.86
C LEU A 7 5.29 15.79 3.63
N ARG A 8 5.66 17.06 3.68
CA ARG A 8 6.35 17.70 2.58
C ARG A 8 7.73 17.09 2.33
N GLN A 9 8.51 16.87 3.39
CA GLN A 9 9.86 16.28 3.28
C GLN A 9 9.81 14.86 2.74
N ILE A 10 8.85 14.05 3.22
CA ILE A 10 8.63 12.68 2.72
C ILE A 10 8.28 12.71 1.24
N ARG A 11 7.36 13.57 0.82
CA ARG A 11 6.99 13.72 -0.59
C ARG A 11 8.19 14.12 -1.47
N GLU A 12 9.00 15.04 -1.00
CA GLU A 12 10.22 15.49 -1.71
C GLU A 12 11.25 14.36 -1.85
N ILE A 13 11.44 13.54 -0.83
CA ILE A 13 12.30 12.34 -0.90
C ILE A 13 11.79 11.36 -1.97
N TYR A 14 10.47 11.19 -2.08
CA TYR A 14 9.84 10.35 -3.12
C TYR A 14 9.82 10.99 -4.51
N GLY A 15 10.22 12.23 -4.65
CA GLY A 15 10.16 12.95 -5.92
C GLY A 15 8.73 13.13 -6.47
N ALA A 16 7.71 12.99 -5.62
CA ALA A 16 6.31 13.08 -6.01
C ALA A 16 5.79 14.52 -5.94
N THR A 17 4.86 14.89 -6.81
CA THR A 17 4.14 16.15 -6.73
C THR A 17 2.92 16.04 -5.80
N GLN A 18 2.45 17.17 -5.27
CA GLN A 18 1.20 17.21 -4.48
C GLN A 18 0.01 16.64 -5.26
N GLU A 19 -0.03 16.87 -6.56
CA GLU A 19 -1.05 16.34 -7.48
C GLU A 19 -1.03 14.81 -7.57
N GLN A 20 0.17 14.23 -7.70
CA GLN A 20 0.34 12.77 -7.78
C GLN A 20 -0.10 12.09 -6.47
N VAL A 21 0.31 12.64 -5.33
CA VAL A 21 -0.11 12.13 -4.02
C VAL A 21 -1.62 12.25 -3.86
N ALA A 22 -2.19 13.40 -4.18
CA ALA A 22 -3.63 13.65 -4.08
C ALA A 22 -4.45 12.66 -4.92
N LYS A 23 -4.03 12.40 -6.15
CA LYS A 23 -4.67 11.39 -7.02
C LYS A 23 -4.55 9.98 -6.46
N ALA A 24 -3.39 9.61 -5.95
CA ALA A 24 -3.13 8.27 -5.42
C ALA A 24 -4.03 7.93 -4.22
N ILE A 25 -4.28 8.89 -3.34
CA ILE A 25 -5.10 8.70 -2.13
C ILE A 25 -6.55 9.21 -2.28
N ALA A 26 -6.94 9.63 -3.49
CA ALA A 26 -8.27 10.10 -3.82
C ALA A 26 -8.75 11.32 -3.00
N VAL A 27 -7.90 12.34 -2.91
CA VAL A 27 -8.22 13.64 -2.31
C VAL A 27 -7.90 14.78 -3.26
N ASN A 28 -8.28 16.01 -2.91
CA ASN A 28 -7.93 17.19 -3.69
C ASN A 28 -6.49 17.62 -3.41
N ARG A 29 -5.77 18.14 -4.43
CA ARG A 29 -4.42 18.71 -4.28
C ARG A 29 -4.35 19.76 -3.18
N VAL A 30 -5.36 20.62 -3.08
CA VAL A 30 -5.44 21.66 -2.04
C VAL A 30 -5.46 21.07 -0.63
N THR A 31 -6.09 19.90 -0.48
CA THR A 31 -6.09 19.17 0.80
C THR A 31 -4.69 18.73 1.20
N VAL A 32 -3.92 18.17 0.27
CA VAL A 32 -2.51 17.79 0.51
C VAL A 32 -1.69 19.03 0.86
N ALA A 33 -1.84 20.12 0.10
CA ALA A 33 -1.16 21.38 0.35
C ALA A 33 -1.45 21.94 1.76
N ASN A 34 -2.68 21.87 2.23
CA ASN A 34 -3.09 22.30 3.57
C ASN A 34 -2.47 21.43 4.67
N TRP A 35 -2.37 20.12 4.45
CA TRP A 35 -1.68 19.24 5.40
C TRP A 35 -0.18 19.55 5.47
N GLU A 36 0.48 19.76 4.34
CA GLU A 36 1.91 20.09 4.30
C GLU A 36 2.22 21.47 4.89
N ALA A 37 1.29 22.42 4.76
CA ALA A 37 1.41 23.75 5.35
C ALA A 37 1.08 23.80 6.87
N GLY A 38 0.54 22.70 7.42
CA GLY A 38 0.11 22.65 8.81
C GLY A 38 -1.23 23.35 9.09
N ASN A 39 -1.97 23.74 8.05
CA ASN A 39 -3.29 24.36 8.18
C ASN A 39 -4.36 23.34 8.62
N SER A 40 -4.13 22.09 8.37
CA SER A 40 -4.97 20.97 8.81
C SER A 40 -4.14 19.69 8.92
N ILE A 41 -4.66 18.70 9.61
CA ILE A 41 -4.03 17.40 9.83
C ILE A 41 -4.81 16.34 9.06
N ALA A 42 -4.10 15.41 8.41
CA ALA A 42 -4.73 14.28 7.74
C ALA A 42 -5.47 13.39 8.76
N SER A 43 -6.71 13.02 8.43
CA SER A 43 -7.49 12.08 9.26
C SER A 43 -6.78 10.72 9.35
N SER A 44 -7.14 9.90 10.33
CA SER A 44 -6.61 8.55 10.49
C SER A 44 -6.71 7.74 9.20
N ALA A 45 -7.86 7.75 8.53
CA ALA A 45 -8.07 7.07 7.26
C ALA A 45 -7.15 7.58 6.14
N ASN A 46 -6.90 8.88 6.07
CA ASN A 46 -5.98 9.45 5.08
C ASN A 46 -4.53 9.17 5.41
N ARG A 47 -4.16 9.12 6.69
CA ARG A 47 -2.81 8.69 7.12
C ARG A 47 -2.54 7.24 6.76
N GLU A 48 -3.51 6.35 6.87
CA GLU A 48 -3.39 4.96 6.40
C GLU A 48 -3.16 4.88 4.88
N LYS A 49 -3.90 5.66 4.10
CA LYS A 49 -3.69 5.74 2.64
C LYS A 49 -2.30 6.28 2.29
N LEU A 50 -1.83 7.30 2.99
CA LEU A 50 -0.48 7.84 2.82
C LEU A 50 0.59 6.80 3.21
N SER A 51 0.36 6.06 4.29
CA SER A 51 1.21 4.97 4.74
C SER A 51 1.35 3.88 3.68
N LEU A 52 0.25 3.48 3.07
CA LEU A 52 0.24 2.52 1.96
C LEU A 52 0.94 3.06 0.70
N TYR A 53 0.73 4.33 0.39
CA TYR A 53 1.35 4.98 -0.77
C TYR A 53 2.86 5.08 -0.64
N TYR A 54 3.35 5.50 0.53
CA TYR A 54 4.78 5.66 0.78
C TYR A 54 5.49 4.40 1.30
N GLY A 55 4.74 3.38 1.72
CA GLY A 55 5.32 2.15 2.30
C GLY A 55 6.04 2.37 3.64
N ILE A 56 5.63 3.38 4.41
CA ILE A 56 6.17 3.72 5.74
C ILE A 56 5.05 3.80 6.78
N GLY A 57 5.38 3.67 8.05
CA GLY A 57 4.42 3.78 9.14
C GLY A 57 3.79 5.17 9.27
N PRO A 58 2.52 5.28 9.68
CA PRO A 58 1.82 6.56 9.81
C PRO A 58 2.43 7.50 10.86
N GLU A 59 3.17 6.97 11.82
CA GLU A 59 3.88 7.73 12.86
C GLU A 59 4.94 8.68 12.29
N TYR A 60 5.49 8.38 11.11
CA TYR A 60 6.49 9.24 10.45
C TYR A 60 5.90 10.55 9.92
N PHE A 61 4.60 10.68 9.80
CA PHE A 61 3.98 11.91 9.28
C PHE A 61 3.91 13.03 10.30
N TYR A 62 3.53 12.73 11.55
CA TYR A 62 3.22 13.74 12.57
C TYR A 62 3.78 13.43 13.97
N GLU A 63 4.28 12.24 14.24
CA GLU A 63 4.61 11.80 15.60
C GLU A 63 6.11 11.68 15.85
N LYS A 64 6.85 11.22 14.85
CA LYS A 64 8.31 11.04 14.94
C LYS A 64 9.05 12.12 14.16
N PRO A 65 10.12 12.69 14.72
CA PRO A 65 10.99 13.59 13.94
C PRO A 65 11.63 12.81 12.78
N LEU A 66 11.81 13.48 11.66
CA LEU A 66 12.48 12.91 10.49
C LEU A 66 14.00 13.10 10.65
N ASP A 67 14.60 12.36 11.58
CA ASP A 67 16.05 12.28 11.77
C ASP A 67 16.73 11.52 10.61
N GLU A 68 18.03 11.39 10.64
CA GLU A 68 18.81 10.77 9.56
C GLU A 68 18.45 9.28 9.40
N ASP A 69 18.14 8.58 10.49
CA ASP A 69 17.71 7.17 10.44
C ASP A 69 16.32 7.04 9.81
N ALA A 70 15.39 7.91 10.19
CA ALA A 70 14.05 7.97 9.59
C ALA A 70 14.11 8.35 8.11
N LYS A 71 14.92 9.32 7.72
CA LYS A 71 15.16 9.68 6.30
C LYS A 71 15.71 8.52 5.50
N LYS A 72 16.61 7.73 6.08
CA LYS A 72 17.15 6.53 5.44
C LYS A 72 16.05 5.50 5.17
N ILE A 73 15.19 5.22 6.13
CA ILE A 73 14.05 4.31 5.98
C ILE A 73 13.11 4.80 4.87
N VAL A 74 12.76 6.08 4.88
CA VAL A 74 11.91 6.70 3.85
C VAL A 74 12.54 6.59 2.47
N LYS A 75 13.85 6.84 2.36
CA LYS A 75 14.60 6.73 1.11
C LYS A 75 14.67 5.29 0.59
N GLU A 76 14.93 4.33 1.46
CA GLU A 76 14.93 2.91 1.10
C GLU A 76 13.56 2.46 0.58
N SER A 77 12.46 2.95 1.17
CA SER A 77 11.11 2.71 0.67
C SER A 77 10.87 3.37 -0.69
N ALA A 78 11.38 4.58 -0.91
CA ALA A 78 11.28 5.25 -2.20
C ALA A 78 12.05 4.51 -3.30
N ASP A 79 13.29 4.10 -3.01
CA ASP A 79 14.14 3.35 -3.94
C ASP A 79 13.51 1.97 -4.29
N ALA A 80 12.87 1.32 -3.32
CA ALA A 80 12.12 0.09 -3.54
C ALA A 80 10.89 0.30 -4.44
N ALA A 81 10.21 1.42 -4.30
CA ALA A 81 9.07 1.78 -5.16
C ALA A 81 9.49 2.08 -6.60
N GLU A 82 10.64 2.71 -6.80
CA GLU A 82 11.20 2.96 -8.14
C GLU A 82 11.69 1.67 -8.81
N SER A 83 12.35 0.77 -8.07
CA SER A 83 12.80 -0.51 -8.62
C SER A 83 11.66 -1.47 -8.98
N GLY A 84 10.50 -1.33 -8.37
CA GLY A 84 9.29 -2.08 -8.74
C GLY A 84 8.70 -1.66 -10.09
N ASN A 85 9.13 -0.53 -10.66
CA ASN A 85 8.73 -0.04 -11.98
C ASN A 85 9.72 -0.38 -13.10
N ALA A 86 10.86 -0.97 -12.78
CA ALA A 86 11.86 -1.36 -13.78
C ALA A 86 11.59 -2.77 -14.29
N GLU A 87 11.04 -2.86 -15.51
CA GLU A 87 11.13 -4.01 -16.41
C GLU A 87 10.90 -5.41 -15.78
N GLY A 88 9.79 -5.61 -15.16
CA GLY A 88 9.28 -6.93 -14.86
C GLY A 88 7.87 -7.05 -15.43
N GLU A 89 7.60 -8.13 -16.13
CA GLU A 89 6.30 -8.50 -16.69
C GLU A 89 5.14 -7.78 -16.00
N HIS A 90 4.40 -7.01 -16.78
CA HIS A 90 3.16 -6.38 -16.32
C HIS A 90 2.15 -7.48 -15.97
N LEU A 91 2.40 -8.14 -14.84
CA LEU A 91 1.45 -9.07 -14.25
C LEU A 91 0.19 -8.28 -13.88
N SER A 92 -0.94 -8.74 -14.35
CA SER A 92 -2.20 -8.20 -13.86
C SER A 92 -2.25 -8.34 -12.33
N LYS A 93 -3.02 -7.47 -11.67
CA LYS A 93 -3.18 -7.56 -10.20
C LYS A 93 -3.64 -8.95 -9.76
N GLU A 94 -4.42 -9.61 -10.60
CA GLU A 94 -4.92 -10.97 -10.39
C GLU A 94 -3.81 -12.03 -10.47
N GLU A 95 -2.89 -11.89 -11.42
CA GLU A 95 -1.74 -12.79 -11.56
C GLU A 95 -0.73 -12.62 -10.44
N ALA A 96 -0.45 -11.37 -10.03
CA ALA A 96 0.39 -11.07 -8.89
C ALA A 96 -0.20 -11.64 -7.59
N PHE A 97 -1.51 -11.53 -7.41
CA PHE A 97 -2.23 -12.10 -6.29
C PHE A 97 -2.20 -13.64 -6.31
N GLY A 98 -2.34 -14.26 -7.50
CA GLY A 98 -2.20 -15.70 -7.67
C GLY A 98 -0.83 -16.23 -7.28
N LYS A 99 0.24 -15.59 -7.74
CA LYS A 99 1.63 -15.94 -7.36
C LYS A 99 1.88 -15.78 -5.85
N LEU A 100 1.36 -14.72 -5.25
CA LEU A 100 1.44 -14.53 -3.80
C LEU A 100 0.73 -15.67 -3.06
N PHE A 101 -0.46 -16.07 -3.53
CA PHE A 101 -1.22 -17.18 -2.95
C PHE A 101 -0.49 -18.52 -3.00
N GLU A 102 0.23 -18.79 -4.08
CA GLU A 102 1.05 -20.00 -4.23
C GLU A 102 2.21 -20.08 -3.21
N SER A 103 2.72 -18.93 -2.77
CA SER A 103 3.82 -18.85 -1.80
C SER A 103 3.39 -18.97 -0.33
N LEU A 104 2.08 -18.93 -0.05
CA LEU A 104 1.55 -18.98 1.31
C LEU A 104 1.44 -20.41 1.85
N THR A 105 1.62 -20.57 3.15
CA THR A 105 1.25 -21.82 3.83
C THR A 105 -0.26 -22.05 3.75
N PHE A 106 -0.70 -23.29 3.89
CA PHE A 106 -2.14 -23.64 3.82
C PHE A 106 -3.00 -22.78 4.77
N SER A 107 -2.53 -22.58 6.00
CA SER A 107 -3.25 -21.78 7.00
C SER A 107 -3.34 -20.29 6.59
N GLN A 108 -2.24 -19.73 6.10
CA GLN A 108 -2.21 -18.35 5.62
C GLN A 108 -3.08 -18.17 4.38
N ALA A 109 -3.03 -19.11 3.44
CA ALA A 109 -3.87 -19.10 2.24
C ALA A 109 -5.37 -19.16 2.59
N LEU A 110 -5.76 -19.98 3.56
CA LEU A 110 -7.15 -20.09 4.00
C LEU A 110 -7.65 -18.77 4.62
N SER A 111 -6.86 -18.15 5.48
CA SER A 111 -7.20 -16.86 6.11
C SER A 111 -7.31 -15.74 5.08
N THR A 112 -6.38 -15.66 4.15
CA THR A 112 -6.36 -14.67 3.07
C THR A 112 -7.54 -14.88 2.12
N TYR A 113 -7.84 -16.12 1.75
CA TYR A 113 -9.01 -16.46 0.92
C TYR A 113 -10.33 -16.02 1.57
N THR A 114 -10.50 -16.30 2.87
CA THR A 114 -11.70 -15.93 3.61
C THR A 114 -11.90 -14.42 3.65
N LEU A 115 -10.82 -13.67 3.93
CA LEU A 115 -10.86 -12.21 3.96
C LEU A 115 -11.15 -11.62 2.57
N ALA A 116 -10.45 -12.09 1.55
CA ALA A 116 -10.62 -11.61 0.18
C ALA A 116 -12.02 -11.94 -0.36
N THR A 117 -12.58 -13.11 -0.02
CA THR A 117 -13.96 -13.48 -0.38
C THR A 117 -14.98 -12.52 0.23
N LYS A 118 -14.81 -12.16 1.51
CA LYS A 118 -15.70 -11.18 2.17
C LYS A 118 -15.61 -9.81 1.50
N MET A 119 -14.42 -9.36 1.16
CA MET A 119 -14.23 -8.07 0.48
C MET A 119 -14.83 -8.05 -0.93
N MET A 120 -14.68 -9.13 -1.68
CA MET A 120 -15.23 -9.25 -3.03
C MET A 120 -16.75 -9.40 -3.05
N MET A 121 -17.34 -10.08 -2.08
CA MET A 121 -18.79 -10.14 -1.90
C MET A 121 -19.38 -8.75 -1.64
N ALA A 122 -18.67 -7.90 -0.89
CA ALA A 122 -19.09 -6.53 -0.64
C ALA A 122 -19.06 -5.67 -1.91
N THR A 123 -18.21 -6.00 -2.89
CA THR A 123 -18.09 -5.25 -4.17
C THR A 123 -18.91 -5.87 -5.32
N ALA A 124 -19.57 -6.99 -5.09
CA ALA A 124 -20.37 -7.73 -6.09
C ALA A 124 -19.63 -8.08 -7.40
N ASP A 125 -18.31 -8.23 -7.35
CA ASP A 125 -17.48 -8.57 -8.51
C ASP A 125 -17.29 -10.11 -8.63
N GLN A 126 -18.21 -10.73 -9.35
CA GLN A 126 -18.23 -12.18 -9.52
C GLN A 126 -17.01 -12.72 -10.29
N GLY A 127 -16.52 -11.98 -11.26
CA GLY A 127 -15.36 -12.40 -12.07
C GLY A 127 -14.08 -12.51 -11.24
N LYS A 128 -13.86 -11.58 -10.34
CA LYS A 128 -12.73 -11.62 -9.39
C LYS A 128 -12.86 -12.75 -8.39
N LEU A 129 -14.08 -13.03 -7.93
CA LEU A 129 -14.36 -14.12 -7.02
C LEU A 129 -14.04 -15.48 -7.64
N ASP A 130 -14.36 -15.71 -8.91
CA ASP A 130 -14.08 -16.96 -9.62
C ASP A 130 -12.57 -17.18 -9.82
N LYS A 131 -11.82 -16.13 -10.16
CA LYS A 131 -10.35 -16.19 -10.24
C LYS A 131 -9.71 -16.54 -8.89
N LEU A 132 -10.23 -15.97 -7.80
CA LEU A 132 -9.76 -16.25 -6.44
C LEU A 132 -10.02 -17.71 -6.05
N LYS A 133 -11.19 -18.24 -6.37
CA LYS A 133 -11.54 -19.67 -6.14
C LYS A 133 -10.56 -20.58 -6.87
N THR A 134 -10.23 -20.27 -8.11
CA THR A 134 -9.28 -21.04 -8.91
C THR A 134 -7.89 -21.04 -8.26
N ALA A 135 -7.38 -19.87 -7.85
CA ALA A 135 -6.10 -19.76 -7.17
C ALA A 135 -6.07 -20.56 -5.85
N TYR A 136 -7.13 -20.50 -5.08
CA TYR A 136 -7.26 -21.28 -3.84
C TYR A 136 -7.26 -22.79 -4.09
N GLN A 137 -7.96 -23.27 -5.12
CA GLN A 137 -7.99 -24.68 -5.48
C GLN A 137 -6.61 -25.20 -5.92
N ILE A 138 -5.85 -24.39 -6.66
CA ILE A 138 -4.46 -24.70 -7.05
C ILE A 138 -3.59 -24.84 -5.80
N ASN A 139 -3.66 -23.89 -4.88
CA ASN A 139 -2.91 -23.93 -3.62
C ASN A 139 -3.24 -25.18 -2.78
N GLN A 140 -4.54 -25.58 -2.70
CA GLN A 140 -4.94 -26.80 -2.02
C GLN A 140 -4.33 -28.08 -2.64
N LYS A 141 -4.24 -28.14 -3.96
CA LYS A 141 -3.65 -29.28 -4.66
C LYS A 141 -2.15 -29.41 -4.38
N ILE A 142 -1.45 -28.28 -4.30
CA ILE A 142 -0.03 -28.24 -3.97
C ILE A 142 0.20 -28.65 -2.50
N GLY A 143 -0.61 -28.14 -1.58
CA GLY A 143 -0.50 -28.47 -0.15
C GLY A 143 -0.78 -29.93 0.20
N ARG A 144 -1.53 -30.64 -0.62
CA ARG A 144 -1.80 -32.09 -0.42
C ARG A 144 -0.67 -33.00 -0.92
N ARG A 145 0.29 -32.46 -1.66
CA ARG A 145 1.46 -33.22 -2.18
C ARG A 145 2.68 -33.15 -1.25
N LEU A 146 2.59 -32.35 -0.21
CA LEU A 146 3.59 -32.23 0.85
C LEU A 146 3.17 -33.02 2.09
#